data_06264dfcd8b9b74f90aecd31927fa727
#
_entry.id   06264dfcd8b9b74f90aecd31927fa727
#
_cell.length_a   1.000
_cell.length_b   1.000
_cell.length_c   1.000
_cell.angle_alpha   90.00
_cell.angle_beta   90.00
_cell.angle_gamma   90.00
#
_symmetry.space_group_name_H-M   'P 1'
#
loop_
_entity.id
_entity.type
_entity.pdbx_description
1 polymer ?
#
loop_
_entity_poly.entity_id
_entity_poly.type
_entity_poly.pdbx_seq_one_letter_code
_entity_poly.pdbx_strand_id
1 'polypeptide(L)'
;SSSQGMNAIAADETLSFKSVLIGLIENWLDDGNANRLPVIICGMAGAKQGWCEAPYASLPARPSSLAGGAVQPALSKTGLAVYILPGLKQVDDPDVMRGEETQLVGFMADNPDFTGWVCLPGTHSKWAHIASGSITAFRTYMSGEVFALLSQQSILRHSMQGDEDAQVFDKAVKDVAGASGDLLHRLFTIRAGGLVGATDGASGAAQLSGYIIGSEIADIVARLAKGDSIALIGDGKLAARYRQALSTHDFDAAIIDAEAATLGGLRRAYAVLVK
;
A
#
# COMPACT_ATOMS: atom_id res chain seq x y z
N SER A 1 -10.71 7.46 14.27
CA SER A 1 -10.36 6.14 13.71
C SER A 1 -11.17 5.05 14.39
N SER A 2 -11.39 3.92 13.70
CA SER A 2 -12.11 2.76 14.20
C SER A 2 -11.34 1.49 13.86
N SER A 3 -11.38 0.49 14.77
CA SER A 3 -10.89 -0.86 14.52
C SER A 3 -11.87 -1.72 13.70
N GLN A 4 -13.05 -1.19 13.36
CA GLN A 4 -14.13 -1.88 12.66
C GLN A 4 -13.91 -1.83 11.14
N GLY A 5 -12.82 -2.44 10.68
CA GLY A 5 -12.54 -2.61 9.25
C GLY A 5 -13.35 -3.74 8.61
N MET A 6 -13.12 -4.01 7.32
CA MET A 6 -13.84 -5.02 6.53
C MET A 6 -13.86 -6.40 7.19
N ASN A 7 -12.74 -6.86 7.76
CA ASN A 7 -12.67 -8.16 8.42
C ASN A 7 -13.52 -8.20 9.71
N ALA A 8 -13.60 -7.12 10.46
CA ALA A 8 -14.45 -7.03 11.65
C ALA A 8 -15.93 -7.05 11.26
N ILE A 9 -16.31 -6.33 10.18
CA ILE A 9 -17.67 -6.35 9.65
C ILE A 9 -18.05 -7.75 9.14
N ALA A 10 -17.12 -8.45 8.49
CA ALA A 10 -17.35 -9.81 8.00
C ALA A 10 -17.46 -10.86 9.13
N ALA A 11 -16.86 -10.59 10.29
CA ALA A 11 -16.87 -11.50 11.45
C ALA A 11 -18.05 -11.27 12.41
N ASP A 12 -18.78 -10.17 12.28
CA ASP A 12 -19.85 -9.77 13.20
C ASP A 12 -21.12 -9.39 12.40
N GLU A 13 -22.10 -10.28 12.39
CA GLU A 13 -23.38 -10.10 11.67
C GLU A 13 -24.19 -8.89 12.17
N THR A 14 -23.90 -8.33 13.32
CA THR A 14 -24.55 -7.13 13.86
C THR A 14 -23.99 -5.84 13.24
N LEU A 15 -22.81 -5.90 12.63
CA LEU A 15 -22.16 -4.78 11.97
C LEU A 15 -22.53 -4.72 10.48
N SER A 16 -22.60 -3.50 9.97
CA SER A 16 -22.68 -3.21 8.55
C SER A 16 -21.82 -2.01 8.20
N PHE A 17 -21.40 -1.90 6.95
CA PHE A 17 -20.67 -0.71 6.48
C PHE A 17 -21.44 0.57 6.78
N LYS A 18 -22.76 0.54 6.64
CA LYS A 18 -23.64 1.67 6.96
C LYS A 18 -23.61 2.01 8.44
N SER A 19 -23.78 1.03 9.35
CA SER A 19 -23.79 1.28 10.79
C SER A 19 -22.44 1.81 11.28
N VAL A 20 -21.33 1.26 10.76
CA VAL A 20 -19.98 1.73 11.07
C VAL A 20 -19.76 3.14 10.57
N LEU A 21 -20.17 3.46 9.33
CA LEU A 21 -20.07 4.83 8.81
C LEU A 21 -20.85 5.81 9.68
N ILE A 22 -22.13 5.53 9.97
CA ILE A 22 -22.98 6.41 10.76
C ILE A 22 -22.35 6.66 12.14
N GLY A 23 -21.87 5.61 12.83
CA GLY A 23 -21.20 5.76 14.13
C GLY A 23 -19.92 6.60 14.07
N LEU A 24 -19.21 6.59 12.93
CA LEU A 24 -18.01 7.41 12.74
C LEU A 24 -18.31 8.90 12.53
N ILE A 25 -19.47 9.22 11.94
CA ILE A 25 -19.82 10.60 11.55
C ILE A 25 -21.02 11.17 12.31
N GLU A 26 -21.57 10.45 13.31
CA GLU A 26 -22.77 10.86 14.04
C GLU A 26 -22.67 12.27 14.60
N ASN A 27 -21.52 12.63 15.17
CA ASN A 27 -21.28 13.97 15.71
C ASN A 27 -21.30 15.09 14.64
N TRP A 28 -21.22 14.73 13.36
CA TRP A 28 -21.31 15.68 12.24
C TRP A 28 -22.71 15.76 11.65
N LEU A 29 -23.59 14.86 12.08
CA LEU A 29 -24.98 14.77 11.56
C LEU A 29 -25.98 15.60 12.37
N ASP A 30 -25.64 16.00 13.60
CA ASP A 30 -26.57 16.64 14.55
C ASP A 30 -27.01 18.06 14.17
N ASP A 31 -26.32 18.74 13.25
CA ASP A 31 -26.61 20.11 12.87
C ASP A 31 -27.70 20.29 11.78
N GLY A 32 -28.50 19.27 11.50
CA GLY A 32 -29.53 19.33 10.46
C GLY A 32 -28.98 19.36 9.02
N ASN A 33 -27.66 19.33 8.86
CA ASN A 33 -26.94 19.35 7.57
C ASN A 33 -26.66 17.95 6.98
N ALA A 34 -27.11 16.90 7.63
CA ALA A 34 -26.90 15.50 7.24
C ALA A 34 -27.19 15.21 5.75
N ASN A 35 -28.16 15.92 5.18
CA ASN A 35 -28.59 15.74 3.80
C ASN A 35 -27.72 16.44 2.75
N ARG A 36 -26.67 17.14 3.14
CA ARG A 36 -25.86 17.98 2.22
C ARG A 36 -24.38 17.66 2.19
N LEU A 37 -23.88 16.85 3.14
CA LEU A 37 -22.46 16.49 3.17
C LEU A 37 -22.23 15.18 2.42
N PRO A 38 -21.51 15.19 1.30
CA PRO A 38 -21.12 13.96 0.63
C PRO A 38 -20.02 13.24 1.44
N VAL A 39 -20.11 11.93 1.49
CA VAL A 39 -19.08 11.06 2.03
C VAL A 39 -18.34 10.40 0.88
N ILE A 40 -17.03 10.52 0.86
CA ILE A 40 -16.19 9.88 -0.16
C ILE A 40 -15.35 8.81 0.52
N ILE A 41 -15.39 7.61 -0.01
CA ILE A 41 -14.73 6.43 0.55
C ILE A 41 -13.79 5.85 -0.51
N CYS A 42 -12.55 5.53 -0.12
CA CYS A 42 -11.60 4.76 -0.91
C CYS A 42 -11.30 3.41 -0.25
N GLY A 43 -10.65 2.51 -0.97
CA GLY A 43 -10.16 1.25 -0.45
C GLY A 43 -11.21 0.14 -0.41
N MET A 44 -11.09 -0.76 0.55
CA MET A 44 -11.76 -2.07 0.54
C MET A 44 -13.29 -2.03 0.65
N ALA A 45 -13.90 -0.91 1.02
CA ALA A 45 -15.36 -0.75 0.94
C ALA A 45 -15.90 -0.94 -0.49
N GLY A 46 -15.07 -0.67 -1.51
CA GLY A 46 -15.37 -0.88 -2.93
C GLY A 46 -14.98 -2.26 -3.48
N ALA A 47 -14.48 -3.18 -2.66
CA ALA A 47 -14.16 -4.53 -3.09
C ALA A 47 -15.43 -5.37 -3.33
N LYS A 48 -15.30 -6.51 -4.04
CA LYS A 48 -16.40 -7.44 -4.27
C LYS A 48 -17.06 -7.91 -2.97
N GLN A 49 -16.29 -8.07 -1.91
CA GLN A 49 -16.75 -8.43 -0.57
C GLN A 49 -16.99 -7.20 0.32
N GLY A 50 -16.88 -6.00 -0.25
CA GLY A 50 -17.06 -4.73 0.47
C GLY A 50 -18.54 -4.30 0.52
N TRP A 51 -18.75 -3.02 0.75
CA TRP A 51 -20.08 -2.44 0.84
C TRP A 51 -20.83 -2.42 -0.50
N CYS A 52 -20.16 -1.93 -1.54
CA CYS A 52 -20.70 -1.87 -2.89
C CYS A 52 -19.51 -1.97 -3.86
N GLU A 53 -19.54 -2.99 -4.72
CA GLU A 53 -18.45 -3.21 -5.65
C GLU A 53 -18.28 -2.01 -6.59
N ALA A 54 -17.14 -1.34 -6.45
CA ALA A 54 -16.72 -0.29 -7.36
C ALA A 54 -15.83 -0.89 -8.47
N PRO A 55 -15.95 -0.43 -9.72
CA PRO A 55 -15.18 -0.97 -10.83
C PRO A 55 -13.68 -0.70 -10.65
N TYR A 56 -12.88 -1.32 -11.50
CA TYR A 56 -11.48 -0.97 -11.68
C TYR A 56 -11.31 -0.14 -12.95
N ALA A 57 -10.72 1.04 -12.84
CA ALA A 57 -10.26 1.80 -13.99
C ALA A 57 -9.03 1.13 -14.61
N SER A 58 -8.89 1.20 -15.93
CA SER A 58 -7.74 0.64 -16.64
C SER A 58 -6.62 1.65 -16.79
N LEU A 59 -5.37 1.19 -16.86
CA LEU A 59 -4.23 2.02 -17.21
C LEU A 59 -4.20 2.36 -18.72
N PRO A 60 -3.58 3.49 -19.13
CA PRO A 60 -3.08 4.56 -18.25
C PRO A 60 -4.22 5.37 -17.64
N ALA A 61 -4.07 5.73 -16.35
CA ALA A 61 -5.12 6.40 -15.60
C ALA A 61 -4.70 7.81 -15.14
N ARG A 62 -5.56 8.78 -15.40
CA ARG A 62 -5.41 10.15 -14.89
C ARG A 62 -6.23 10.36 -13.62
N PRO A 63 -5.82 11.25 -12.70
CA PRO A 63 -6.57 11.53 -11.48
C PRO A 63 -8.06 11.87 -11.74
N SER A 64 -8.36 12.62 -12.79
CA SER A 64 -9.73 13.02 -13.13
C SER A 64 -10.62 11.85 -13.57
N SER A 65 -10.05 10.82 -14.21
CA SER A 65 -10.81 9.64 -14.67
C SER A 65 -11.19 8.70 -13.53
N LEU A 66 -10.42 8.67 -12.46
CA LEU A 66 -10.68 7.81 -11.30
C LEU A 66 -11.95 8.25 -10.55
N ALA A 67 -12.07 9.53 -10.22
CA ALA A 67 -13.25 10.03 -9.52
C ALA A 67 -14.56 9.78 -10.30
N GLY A 68 -14.52 9.89 -11.64
CA GLY A 68 -15.70 9.67 -12.50
C GLY A 68 -16.24 8.22 -12.48
N GLY A 69 -15.45 7.25 -12.01
CA GLY A 69 -15.87 5.85 -11.86
C GLY A 69 -16.47 5.51 -10.49
N ALA A 70 -16.69 6.50 -9.62
CA ALA A 70 -17.25 6.27 -8.29
C ALA A 70 -18.67 5.69 -8.35
N VAL A 71 -18.98 4.79 -7.43
CA VAL A 71 -20.31 4.20 -7.27
C VAL A 71 -20.99 4.69 -6.00
N GLN A 72 -22.32 4.66 -5.98
CA GLN A 72 -23.12 5.04 -4.82
C GLN A 72 -23.86 3.81 -4.28
N PRO A 73 -23.59 3.38 -3.05
CA PRO A 73 -24.37 2.34 -2.41
C PRO A 73 -25.78 2.83 -2.12
N ALA A 74 -26.76 1.94 -2.25
CA ALA A 74 -28.16 2.25 -1.92
C ALA A 74 -28.30 2.53 -0.41
N LEU A 75 -28.55 3.79 -0.07
CA LEU A 75 -28.81 4.23 1.30
C LEU A 75 -30.28 4.61 1.45
N SER A 76 -31.08 3.66 1.97
CA SER A 76 -32.48 3.97 2.28
C SER A 76 -32.57 5.00 3.44
N LYS A 77 -33.28 6.10 3.22
CA LYS A 77 -33.75 7.06 4.23
C LYS A 77 -32.73 7.91 4.99
N THR A 78 -31.44 7.97 4.61
CA THR A 78 -30.47 8.81 5.35
C THR A 78 -30.20 10.17 4.72
N GLY A 79 -30.56 10.39 3.45
CA GLY A 79 -30.23 11.61 2.73
C GLY A 79 -28.74 11.83 2.44
N LEU A 80 -27.86 10.95 2.93
CA LEU A 80 -26.43 11.02 2.70
C LEU A 80 -26.05 10.58 1.28
N ALA A 81 -25.30 11.41 0.57
CA ALA A 81 -24.65 11.02 -0.67
C ALA A 81 -23.32 10.35 -0.34
N VAL A 82 -23.20 9.06 -0.57
CA VAL A 82 -21.97 8.28 -0.36
C VAL A 82 -21.39 7.89 -1.70
N TYR A 83 -20.12 8.17 -1.92
CA TYR A 83 -19.37 7.80 -3.12
C TYR A 83 -18.23 6.88 -2.74
N ILE A 84 -18.13 5.72 -3.39
CA ILE A 84 -17.04 4.77 -3.22
C ILE A 84 -16.18 4.82 -4.49
N LEU A 85 -14.91 5.15 -4.33
CA LEU A 85 -13.97 5.32 -5.44
C LEU A 85 -13.59 3.98 -6.06
N PRO A 86 -13.33 3.94 -7.39
CA PRO A 86 -12.85 2.76 -8.08
C PRO A 86 -11.40 2.44 -7.71
N GLY A 87 -10.99 1.18 -7.89
CA GLY A 87 -9.58 0.81 -7.91
C GLY A 87 -8.93 1.00 -9.28
N LEU A 88 -7.69 0.53 -9.42
CA LEU A 88 -6.98 0.44 -10.70
C LEU A 88 -6.69 -1.02 -11.06
N LYS A 89 -6.69 -1.32 -12.34
CA LYS A 89 -6.28 -2.62 -12.89
C LYS A 89 -5.33 -2.46 -14.07
N GLN A 90 -4.49 -3.47 -14.21
CA GLN A 90 -3.61 -3.72 -15.33
C GLN A 90 -3.92 -5.12 -15.86
N VAL A 91 -4.03 -5.31 -17.18
CA VAL A 91 -4.51 -6.57 -17.78
C VAL A 91 -3.38 -7.39 -18.39
N ASP A 92 -2.46 -6.73 -19.09
CA ASP A 92 -1.38 -7.44 -19.81
C ASP A 92 -0.36 -8.11 -18.87
N ASP A 93 -0.05 -7.48 -17.75
CA ASP A 93 0.66 -8.06 -16.59
C ASP A 93 -0.33 -7.95 -15.42
N PRO A 94 -1.15 -8.98 -15.17
CA PRO A 94 -2.35 -8.86 -14.33
C PRO A 94 -2.04 -8.36 -12.94
N ASP A 95 -2.57 -7.19 -12.61
CA ASP A 95 -2.39 -6.57 -11.30
C ASP A 95 -3.57 -5.66 -10.94
N VAL A 96 -3.81 -5.45 -9.65
CA VAL A 96 -4.87 -4.59 -9.14
C VAL A 96 -4.41 -3.82 -7.90
N MET A 97 -4.95 -2.61 -7.72
CA MET A 97 -4.86 -1.88 -6.45
C MET A 97 -6.21 -1.27 -6.08
N ARG A 98 -6.44 -1.11 -4.78
CA ARG A 98 -7.67 -0.49 -4.28
C ARG A 98 -7.40 0.24 -2.97
N GLY A 99 -7.43 1.57 -3.06
CA GLY A 99 -7.08 2.50 -1.98
C GLY A 99 -5.82 3.28 -2.29
N GLU A 100 -4.78 2.60 -2.76
CA GLU A 100 -3.48 3.18 -3.08
C GLU A 100 -3.56 4.18 -4.25
N GLU A 101 -4.46 3.96 -5.23
CA GLU A 101 -4.72 4.91 -6.32
C GLU A 101 -5.15 6.28 -5.79
N THR A 102 -5.86 6.31 -4.67
CA THR A 102 -6.28 7.57 -4.04
C THR A 102 -5.08 8.33 -3.47
N GLN A 103 -4.13 7.62 -2.86
CA GLN A 103 -2.87 8.20 -2.37
C GLN A 103 -2.01 8.73 -3.53
N LEU A 104 -1.92 7.96 -4.62
CA LEU A 104 -1.22 8.39 -5.83
C LEU A 104 -1.82 9.66 -6.42
N VAL A 105 -3.16 9.77 -6.46
CA VAL A 105 -3.84 11.00 -6.92
C VAL A 105 -3.48 12.20 -6.04
N GLY A 106 -3.43 12.03 -4.72
CA GLY A 106 -3.01 13.07 -3.79
C GLY A 106 -1.56 13.50 -4.02
N PHE A 107 -0.66 12.53 -4.11
CA PHE A 107 0.75 12.77 -4.41
C PHE A 107 0.94 13.52 -5.73
N MET A 108 0.28 13.09 -6.81
CA MET A 108 0.36 13.73 -8.13
C MET A 108 -0.19 15.16 -8.12
N ALA A 109 -1.15 15.45 -7.25
CA ALA A 109 -1.71 16.80 -7.12
C ALA A 109 -0.68 17.80 -6.56
N ASP A 110 0.15 17.34 -5.62
CA ASP A 110 1.18 18.15 -4.97
C ASP A 110 2.51 18.12 -5.76
N ASN A 111 2.66 17.14 -6.67
CA ASN A 111 3.86 16.95 -7.49
C ASN A 111 3.49 16.79 -8.99
N PRO A 112 2.96 17.82 -9.64
CA PRO A 112 2.38 17.72 -10.99
C PRO A 112 3.41 17.34 -12.10
N ASP A 113 4.67 17.65 -11.89
CA ASP A 113 5.76 17.40 -12.84
C ASP A 113 6.54 16.11 -12.52
N PHE A 114 6.11 15.33 -11.52
CA PHE A 114 6.81 14.12 -11.14
C PHE A 114 6.76 13.08 -12.27
N THR A 115 7.94 12.52 -12.55
CA THR A 115 8.12 11.35 -13.41
C THR A 115 9.01 10.34 -12.70
N GLY A 116 8.58 9.07 -12.66
CA GLY A 116 9.30 8.00 -11.98
C GLY A 116 8.38 7.08 -11.20
N TRP A 117 8.93 6.42 -10.21
CA TRP A 117 8.26 5.37 -9.44
C TRP A 117 7.86 5.85 -8.04
N VAL A 118 6.63 5.54 -7.66
CA VAL A 118 6.12 5.79 -6.31
C VAL A 118 5.85 4.43 -5.66
N CYS A 119 6.51 4.18 -4.53
CA CYS A 119 6.29 3.00 -3.71
C CYS A 119 5.31 3.31 -2.58
N LEU A 120 4.39 2.38 -2.35
CA LEU A 120 3.47 2.37 -1.21
C LEU A 120 3.70 1.07 -0.44
N PRO A 121 4.66 1.06 0.52
CA PRO A 121 4.97 -0.12 1.33
C PRO A 121 3.77 -0.57 2.17
N GLY A 122 3.53 -1.87 2.20
CA GLY A 122 2.41 -2.43 2.97
C GLY A 122 2.39 -3.96 2.97
N THR A 123 1.26 -4.55 3.35
CA THR A 123 1.04 -6.00 3.25
C THR A 123 1.29 -6.49 1.82
N HIS A 124 0.74 -5.77 0.86
CA HIS A 124 1.01 -5.90 -0.57
C HIS A 124 1.59 -4.58 -1.05
N SER A 125 2.91 -4.46 -1.08
CA SER A 125 3.53 -3.21 -1.49
C SER A 125 3.28 -2.94 -2.97
N LYS A 126 3.03 -1.67 -3.31
CA LYS A 126 2.75 -1.22 -4.67
C LYS A 126 3.88 -0.32 -5.16
N TRP A 127 4.29 -0.54 -6.38
CA TRP A 127 5.16 0.36 -7.13
C TRP A 127 4.42 0.85 -8.35
N ALA A 128 4.12 2.14 -8.39
CA ALA A 128 3.39 2.76 -9.48
C ALA A 128 4.31 3.69 -10.27
N HIS A 129 4.34 3.54 -11.58
CA HIS A 129 5.06 4.44 -12.48
C HIS A 129 4.16 5.59 -12.91
N ILE A 130 4.64 6.80 -12.68
CA ILE A 130 3.95 8.04 -13.06
C ILE A 130 4.75 8.71 -14.18
N ALA A 131 4.06 9.04 -15.26
CA ALA A 131 4.62 9.82 -16.35
C ALA A 131 3.52 10.65 -17.02
N SER A 132 3.86 11.87 -17.43
CA SER A 132 2.95 12.79 -18.14
C SER A 132 1.60 12.98 -17.42
N GLY A 133 1.63 13.09 -16.10
CA GLY A 133 0.44 13.28 -15.26
C GLY A 133 -0.52 12.09 -15.24
N SER A 134 -0.03 10.87 -15.50
CA SER A 134 -0.81 9.64 -15.51
C SER A 134 -0.07 8.52 -14.77
N ILE A 135 -0.81 7.62 -14.14
CA ILE A 135 -0.31 6.33 -13.69
C ILE A 135 -0.27 5.43 -14.92
N THR A 136 0.92 5.00 -15.33
CA THR A 136 1.15 4.29 -16.60
C THR A 136 1.36 2.80 -16.44
N ALA A 137 1.89 2.37 -15.28
CA ALA A 137 2.12 0.97 -14.92
C ALA A 137 2.13 0.84 -13.40
N PHE A 138 1.94 -0.37 -12.88
CA PHE A 138 2.26 -0.66 -11.49
C PHE A 138 2.60 -2.14 -11.30
N ARG A 139 3.23 -2.45 -10.18
CA ARG A 139 3.59 -3.80 -9.74
C ARG A 139 3.30 -3.97 -8.27
N THR A 140 2.71 -5.11 -7.93
CA THR A 140 2.43 -5.49 -6.54
C THR A 140 3.38 -6.59 -6.10
N TYR A 141 3.94 -6.42 -4.91
CA TYR A 141 4.75 -7.43 -4.23
C TYR A 141 4.08 -7.84 -2.93
N MET A 142 4.00 -9.12 -2.67
CA MET A 142 3.40 -9.67 -1.43
C MET A 142 4.38 -9.59 -0.24
N SER A 143 5.27 -8.61 -0.21
CA SER A 143 6.42 -8.56 0.69
C SER A 143 6.01 -8.55 2.16
N GLY A 144 5.02 -7.75 2.54
CA GLY A 144 4.53 -7.71 3.92
C GLY A 144 3.81 -8.99 4.33
N GLU A 145 2.98 -9.57 3.44
CA GLU A 145 2.29 -10.83 3.70
C GLU A 145 3.26 -12.00 3.82
N VAL A 146 4.22 -12.10 2.89
CA VAL A 146 5.27 -13.14 2.93
C VAL A 146 6.10 -13.01 4.20
N PHE A 147 6.49 -11.80 4.60
CA PHE A 147 7.19 -11.58 5.86
C PHE A 147 6.35 -12.08 7.06
N ALA A 148 5.08 -11.72 7.13
CA ALA A 148 4.20 -12.15 8.22
C ALA A 148 4.04 -13.67 8.29
N LEU A 149 3.79 -14.33 7.14
CA LEU A 149 3.65 -15.77 7.06
C LEU A 149 4.95 -16.50 7.46
N LEU A 150 6.09 -16.06 6.93
CA LEU A 150 7.37 -16.70 7.20
C LEU A 150 7.82 -16.48 8.65
N SER A 151 7.64 -15.29 9.19
CA SER A 151 8.04 -14.96 10.57
C SER A 151 7.17 -15.63 11.63
N GLN A 152 5.88 -15.89 11.33
CA GLN A 152 4.92 -16.39 12.34
C GLN A 152 4.56 -17.86 12.15
N GLN A 153 4.47 -18.35 10.91
CA GLN A 153 3.89 -19.67 10.61
C GLN A 153 4.90 -20.68 10.03
N SER A 154 6.06 -20.22 9.51
CA SER A 154 7.07 -21.12 8.97
C SER A 154 8.06 -21.62 10.03
N ILE A 155 9.00 -22.47 9.62
CA ILE A 155 10.12 -22.88 10.45
C ILE A 155 11.00 -21.70 10.92
N LEU A 156 10.96 -20.58 10.22
CA LEU A 156 11.73 -19.39 10.53
C LEU A 156 11.27 -18.70 11.80
N ARG A 157 10.02 -18.94 12.26
CA ARG A 157 9.50 -18.37 13.51
C ARG A 157 10.41 -18.60 14.72
N HIS A 158 11.19 -19.68 14.71
CA HIS A 158 12.13 -20.00 15.77
C HIS A 158 13.43 -19.17 15.73
N SER A 159 13.62 -18.39 14.67
CA SER A 159 14.79 -17.53 14.46
C SER A 159 14.43 -16.03 14.42
N MET A 160 13.18 -15.68 14.78
CA MET A 160 12.67 -14.30 14.75
C MET A 160 12.87 -13.56 16.08
N GLN A 161 13.91 -13.90 16.81
CA GLN A 161 14.26 -13.24 18.08
C GLN A 161 15.21 -12.06 17.81
N GLY A 162 15.20 -11.07 18.70
CA GLY A 162 16.08 -9.91 18.67
C GLY A 162 15.50 -8.65 18.04
N ASP A 163 16.23 -7.58 18.22
CA ASP A 163 15.88 -6.24 17.74
C ASP A 163 16.19 -6.06 16.25
N GLU A 164 15.69 -4.98 15.69
CA GLU A 164 15.97 -4.55 14.32
C GLU A 164 17.45 -4.12 14.18
N ASP A 165 18.29 -4.96 13.58
CA ASP A 165 19.69 -4.65 13.28
C ASP A 165 19.80 -4.08 11.87
N ALA A 166 20.15 -2.78 11.78
CA ALA A 166 20.28 -2.08 10.51
C ALA A 166 21.44 -2.62 9.65
N GLN A 167 22.55 -3.06 10.25
CA GLN A 167 23.70 -3.57 9.49
C GLN A 167 23.40 -4.95 8.91
N VAL A 168 22.71 -5.79 9.68
CA VAL A 168 22.25 -7.10 9.22
C VAL A 168 21.22 -6.95 8.10
N PHE A 169 20.28 -5.99 8.23
CA PHE A 169 19.33 -5.68 7.18
C PHE A 169 20.05 -5.24 5.90
N ASP A 170 20.95 -4.27 5.95
CA ASP A 170 21.70 -3.78 4.78
C ASP A 170 22.50 -4.88 4.09
N LYS A 171 23.14 -5.74 4.90
CA LYS A 171 23.85 -6.90 4.36
C LYS A 171 22.88 -7.84 3.62
N ALA A 172 21.74 -8.14 4.22
CA ALA A 172 20.74 -9.03 3.61
C ALA A 172 20.17 -8.44 2.30
N VAL A 173 19.92 -7.13 2.24
CA VAL A 173 19.53 -6.43 1.00
C VAL A 173 20.59 -6.62 -0.09
N LYS A 174 21.87 -6.38 0.24
CA LYS A 174 22.97 -6.54 -0.71
C LYS A 174 23.18 -8.01 -1.16
N ASP A 175 22.97 -8.95 -0.27
CA ASP A 175 23.14 -10.39 -0.55
C ASP A 175 22.16 -10.88 -1.65
N VAL A 176 21.00 -10.25 -1.83
CA VAL A 176 20.01 -10.63 -2.86
C VAL A 176 20.04 -9.73 -4.11
N ALA A 177 20.72 -8.59 -4.07
CA ALA A 177 20.74 -7.61 -5.15
C ALA A 177 21.29 -8.12 -6.50
N GLY A 178 22.17 -9.13 -6.49
CA GLY A 178 22.77 -9.68 -7.70
C GLY A 178 22.36 -11.12 -8.05
N ALA A 179 21.44 -11.72 -7.26
CA ALA A 179 21.16 -13.16 -7.30
C ALA A 179 19.66 -13.43 -7.57
N SER A 180 19.20 -13.17 -8.80
CA SER A 180 17.86 -13.59 -9.19
C SER A 180 17.72 -15.11 -9.04
N GLY A 181 16.77 -15.54 -8.20
CA GLY A 181 16.49 -16.97 -7.94
C GLY A 181 17.09 -17.54 -6.65
N ASP A 182 17.90 -16.77 -5.90
CA ASP A 182 18.55 -17.26 -4.67
C ASP A 182 17.71 -17.05 -3.39
N LEU A 183 16.60 -16.31 -3.48
CA LEU A 183 15.78 -15.94 -2.31
C LEU A 183 15.39 -17.15 -1.46
N LEU A 184 14.88 -18.24 -2.07
CA LEU A 184 14.44 -19.42 -1.32
C LEU A 184 15.57 -20.09 -0.55
N HIS A 185 16.78 -20.14 -1.14
CA HIS A 185 17.95 -20.63 -0.44
C HIS A 185 18.34 -19.72 0.72
N ARG A 186 18.37 -18.40 0.50
CA ARG A 186 18.68 -17.40 1.53
C ARG A 186 17.74 -17.46 2.71
N LEU A 187 16.45 -17.66 2.48
CA LEU A 187 15.48 -17.81 3.56
C LEU A 187 15.85 -18.98 4.49
N PHE A 188 16.30 -20.13 3.96
CA PHE A 188 16.70 -21.25 4.79
C PHE A 188 18.01 -21.00 5.56
N THR A 189 18.91 -20.19 5.02
CA THR A 189 20.18 -19.84 5.72
C THR A 189 19.94 -19.09 7.03
N ILE A 190 18.82 -18.38 7.21
CA ILE A 190 18.42 -17.76 8.48
C ILE A 190 18.30 -18.83 9.58
N ARG A 191 17.61 -19.93 9.25
CA ARG A 191 17.42 -21.05 10.20
C ARG A 191 18.72 -21.83 10.42
N ALA A 192 19.41 -22.13 9.33
CA ALA A 192 20.65 -22.91 9.37
C ALA A 192 21.75 -22.18 10.15
N GLY A 193 21.91 -20.86 9.96
CA GLY A 193 22.90 -20.06 10.66
C GLY A 193 22.77 -20.11 12.19
N GLY A 194 21.54 -20.04 12.69
CA GLY A 194 21.28 -20.19 14.14
C GLY A 194 21.57 -21.60 14.66
N LEU A 195 21.37 -22.65 13.85
CA LEU A 195 21.64 -24.04 14.27
C LEU A 195 23.12 -24.40 14.32
N VAL A 196 23.91 -23.83 13.41
CA VAL A 196 25.36 -24.09 13.32
C VAL A 196 26.19 -23.08 14.12
N GLY A 197 25.55 -22.14 14.82
CA GLY A 197 26.22 -21.12 15.62
C GLY A 197 26.91 -20.04 14.79
N ALA A 198 26.56 -19.90 13.50
CA ALA A 198 27.12 -18.87 12.63
C ALA A 198 26.45 -17.48 12.81
N THR A 199 25.25 -17.46 13.43
CA THR A 199 24.53 -16.24 13.82
C THR A 199 24.02 -16.39 15.24
N ASP A 200 23.93 -15.30 15.99
CA ASP A 200 23.44 -15.26 17.36
C ASP A 200 21.92 -15.47 17.51
N GLY A 201 21.21 -15.67 16.39
CA GLY A 201 19.74 -15.80 16.36
C GLY A 201 18.99 -14.49 16.61
N ALA A 202 19.67 -13.44 17.05
CA ALA A 202 19.06 -12.15 17.39
C ALA A 202 18.74 -11.29 16.15
N SER A 203 19.22 -11.68 14.97
CA SER A 203 19.14 -10.91 13.73
C SER A 203 18.22 -11.50 12.65
N GLY A 204 17.53 -12.60 12.94
CA GLY A 204 16.73 -13.32 11.95
C GLY A 204 15.60 -12.49 11.31
N ALA A 205 14.94 -11.64 12.10
CA ALA A 205 13.89 -10.76 11.60
C ALA A 205 14.45 -9.69 10.64
N ALA A 206 15.62 -9.12 10.96
CA ALA A 206 16.32 -8.16 10.09
C ALA A 206 16.78 -8.82 8.79
N GLN A 207 17.34 -10.06 8.85
CA GLN A 207 17.72 -10.82 7.66
C GLN A 207 16.52 -11.13 6.78
N LEU A 208 15.42 -11.62 7.35
CA LEU A 208 14.19 -11.94 6.62
C LEU A 208 13.65 -10.69 5.90
N SER A 209 13.53 -9.58 6.64
CA SER A 209 13.08 -8.30 6.09
C SER A 209 14.00 -7.82 4.97
N GLY A 210 15.32 -7.90 5.16
CA GLY A 210 16.31 -7.49 4.16
C GLY A 210 16.27 -8.35 2.89
N TYR A 211 16.11 -9.67 3.01
CA TYR A 211 15.99 -10.54 1.84
C TYR A 211 14.71 -10.29 1.05
N ILE A 212 13.56 -10.11 1.73
CA ILE A 212 12.28 -9.86 1.05
C ILE A 212 12.27 -8.48 0.39
N ILE A 213 12.55 -7.42 1.15
CA ILE A 213 12.55 -6.04 0.63
C ILE A 213 13.67 -5.87 -0.40
N GLY A 214 14.86 -6.43 -0.16
CA GLY A 214 15.97 -6.38 -1.09
C GLY A 214 15.67 -7.02 -2.44
N SER A 215 14.95 -8.16 -2.45
CA SER A 215 14.52 -8.81 -3.70
C SER A 215 13.52 -7.95 -4.48
N GLU A 216 12.59 -7.31 -3.79
CA GLU A 216 11.64 -6.36 -4.38
C GLU A 216 12.37 -5.15 -4.99
N ILE A 217 13.26 -4.52 -4.21
CA ILE A 217 14.05 -3.37 -4.67
C ILE A 217 14.91 -3.72 -5.87
N ALA A 218 15.56 -4.89 -5.88
CA ALA A 218 16.40 -5.32 -6.99
C ALA A 218 15.60 -5.46 -8.31
N ASP A 219 14.36 -5.96 -8.26
CA ASP A 219 13.49 -6.03 -9.44
C ASP A 219 13.08 -4.63 -9.92
N ILE A 220 12.78 -3.71 -9.00
CA ILE A 220 12.42 -2.33 -9.35
C ILE A 220 13.62 -1.56 -9.92
N VAL A 221 14.78 -1.66 -9.28
CA VAL A 221 16.01 -0.99 -9.75
C VAL A 221 16.36 -1.41 -11.17
N ALA A 222 16.17 -2.69 -11.52
CA ALA A 222 16.37 -3.19 -12.89
C ALA A 222 15.40 -2.59 -13.94
N ARG A 223 14.31 -1.95 -13.50
CA ARG A 223 13.28 -1.33 -14.38
C ARG A 223 13.37 0.19 -14.47
N LEU A 224 14.22 0.81 -13.65
CA LEU A 224 14.36 2.27 -13.65
C LEU A 224 14.93 2.75 -14.98
N ALA A 225 14.27 3.74 -15.56
CA ALA A 225 14.79 4.47 -16.69
C ALA A 225 15.72 5.61 -16.22
N LYS A 226 16.59 6.06 -17.12
CA LYS A 226 17.45 7.20 -16.83
C LYS A 226 16.61 8.46 -16.57
N GLY A 227 16.77 9.02 -15.39
CA GLY A 227 16.06 10.23 -14.97
C GLY A 227 14.77 9.93 -14.16
N ASP A 228 14.40 8.67 -13.94
CA ASP A 228 13.31 8.34 -13.03
C ASP A 228 13.67 8.77 -11.61
N SER A 229 12.70 9.38 -10.94
CA SER A 229 12.73 9.67 -9.52
C SER A 229 12.01 8.59 -8.73
N ILE A 230 12.34 8.44 -7.44
CA ILE A 230 11.64 7.53 -6.53
C ILE A 230 11.05 8.34 -5.37
N ALA A 231 9.77 8.08 -5.06
CA ALA A 231 9.12 8.55 -3.86
C ALA A 231 8.49 7.37 -3.09
N LEU A 232 8.36 7.51 -1.78
CA LEU A 232 7.70 6.55 -0.89
C LEU A 232 6.48 7.22 -0.27
N ILE A 233 5.30 6.60 -0.38
CA ILE A 233 4.11 7.03 0.37
C ILE A 233 3.91 6.04 1.50
N GLY A 234 4.12 6.47 2.72
CA GLY A 234 4.01 5.61 3.88
C GLY A 234 4.55 6.29 5.11
N ASP A 235 4.36 5.68 6.25
CA ASP A 235 4.77 6.21 7.54
C ASP A 235 5.66 5.26 8.31
N GLY A 236 6.33 5.86 9.31
CA GLY A 236 7.04 5.15 10.34
C GLY A 236 8.17 4.26 9.84
N LYS A 237 8.32 3.13 10.52
CA LYS A 237 9.48 2.24 10.36
C LYS A 237 9.53 1.56 8.99
N LEU A 238 8.37 1.21 8.41
CA LEU A 238 8.36 0.47 7.15
C LEU A 238 8.86 1.33 5.99
N ALA A 239 8.39 2.57 5.86
CA ALA A 239 8.90 3.49 4.84
C ALA A 239 10.41 3.78 5.01
N ALA A 240 10.87 3.92 6.28
CA ALA A 240 12.29 4.07 6.56
C ALA A 240 13.12 2.86 6.12
N ARG A 241 12.60 1.62 6.28
CA ARG A 241 13.24 0.39 5.80
C ARG A 241 13.35 0.35 4.27
N TYR A 242 12.30 0.75 3.55
CA TYR A 242 12.36 0.85 2.09
C TYR A 242 13.37 1.90 1.63
N ARG A 243 13.40 3.09 2.28
CA ARG A 243 14.41 4.10 1.98
C ARG A 243 15.83 3.59 2.26
N GLN A 244 16.03 2.89 3.39
CA GLN A 244 17.31 2.27 3.73
C GLN A 244 17.72 1.24 2.65
N ALA A 245 16.80 0.37 2.19
CA ALA A 245 17.08 -0.60 1.14
C ALA A 245 17.43 0.08 -0.19
N LEU A 246 16.70 1.13 -0.59
CA LEU A 246 17.00 1.92 -1.78
C LEU A 246 18.39 2.57 -1.71
N SER A 247 18.80 3.06 -0.54
CA SER A 247 20.13 3.67 -0.37
C SER A 247 21.29 2.70 -0.60
N THR A 248 21.07 1.39 -0.44
CA THR A 248 22.08 0.37 -0.76
C THR A 248 22.32 0.23 -2.27
N HIS A 249 21.45 0.81 -3.09
CA HIS A 249 21.52 0.87 -4.55
C HIS A 249 21.76 2.30 -5.07
N ASP A 250 22.24 3.20 -4.21
CA ASP A 250 22.52 4.61 -4.52
C ASP A 250 21.28 5.43 -4.92
N PHE A 251 20.08 5.00 -4.50
CA PHE A 251 18.85 5.77 -4.66
C PHE A 251 18.44 6.42 -3.34
N ASP A 252 18.09 7.70 -3.41
CA ASP A 252 17.41 8.41 -2.33
C ASP A 252 15.93 8.58 -2.71
N ALA A 253 15.05 8.46 -1.73
CA ALA A 253 13.61 8.58 -1.92
C ALA A 253 13.00 9.46 -0.83
N ALA A 254 12.24 10.47 -1.25
CA ALA A 254 11.44 11.26 -0.34
C ALA A 254 10.32 10.40 0.28
N ILE A 255 10.12 10.52 1.59
CA ILE A 255 8.98 9.89 2.28
C ILE A 255 7.86 10.92 2.39
N ILE A 256 6.70 10.55 1.85
CA ILE A 256 5.47 11.33 1.83
C ILE A 256 4.50 10.72 2.84
N ASP A 257 3.87 11.56 3.64
CA ASP A 257 2.87 11.13 4.62
C ASP A 257 1.64 10.51 3.92
N ALA A 258 1.30 9.28 4.32
CA ALA A 258 0.23 8.50 3.70
C ALA A 258 -1.17 9.10 3.97
N GLU A 259 -1.38 9.69 5.14
CA GLU A 259 -2.65 10.35 5.50
C GLU A 259 -2.83 11.62 4.67
N ALA A 260 -1.80 12.45 4.57
CA ALA A 260 -1.83 13.65 3.74
C ALA A 260 -2.10 13.32 2.27
N ALA A 261 -1.43 12.30 1.73
CA ALA A 261 -1.66 11.82 0.37
C ALA A 261 -3.09 11.32 0.17
N THR A 262 -3.64 10.54 1.12
CA THR A 262 -5.03 10.07 1.08
C THR A 262 -6.00 11.24 1.08
N LEU A 263 -5.85 12.19 2.00
CA LEU A 263 -6.70 13.38 2.08
C LEU A 263 -6.61 14.25 0.82
N GLY A 264 -5.41 14.39 0.25
CA GLY A 264 -5.20 15.07 -1.03
C GLY A 264 -6.01 14.42 -2.15
N GLY A 265 -5.96 13.08 -2.26
CA GLY A 265 -6.72 12.31 -3.23
C GLY A 265 -8.24 12.43 -3.06
N LEU A 266 -8.72 12.33 -1.82
CA LEU A 266 -10.14 12.49 -1.49
C LEU A 266 -10.65 13.91 -1.82
N ARG A 267 -9.85 14.96 -1.56
CA ARG A 267 -10.18 16.35 -1.94
C ARG A 267 -10.30 16.50 -3.46
N ARG A 268 -9.43 15.85 -4.23
CA ARG A 268 -9.53 15.85 -5.71
C ARG A 268 -10.79 15.13 -6.19
N ALA A 269 -11.13 14.00 -5.59
CA ALA A 269 -12.37 13.29 -5.89
C ALA A 269 -13.61 14.15 -5.57
N TYR A 270 -13.61 14.83 -4.41
CA TYR A 270 -14.66 15.76 -4.02
C TYR A 270 -14.89 16.85 -5.08
N ALA A 271 -13.83 17.49 -5.54
CA ALA A 271 -13.93 18.56 -6.55
C ALA A 271 -14.52 18.11 -7.88
N VAL A 272 -14.49 16.80 -8.19
CA VAL A 272 -15.08 16.21 -9.40
C VAL A 272 -16.52 15.76 -9.17
N LEU A 273 -16.82 15.15 -8.02
CA LEU A 273 -18.10 14.50 -7.72
C LEU A 273 -19.17 15.46 -7.20
N VAL A 274 -18.73 16.56 -6.55
CA VAL A 274 -19.63 17.51 -5.88
C VAL A 274 -19.50 18.87 -6.59
N LYS A 275 -20.20 18.98 -7.69
CA LYS A 275 -20.31 20.22 -8.48
C LYS A 275 -21.63 20.92 -8.23
#